data_f6a04abe8dbe91fe10afd6d5a7657557
#
_entry.id   f6a04abe8dbe91fe10afd6d5a7657557
#
_cell.length_a   1.000
_cell.length_b   1.000
_cell.length_c   1.000
_cell.angle_alpha   90.00
_cell.angle_beta   90.00
_cell.angle_gamma   90.00
#
_symmetry.space_group_name_H-M   'P 1'
#
loop_
_entity.id
_entity.type
_entity.pdbx_description
1 polymer ?
#
loop_
_entity_poly.entity_id
_entity_poly.type
_entity_poly.pdbx_seq_one_letter_code
_entity_poly.pdbx_strand_id
1 'polypeptide(L)'
;LLECYRLTSNKEYLDYGQRTLDELLMTQASWQPPYMYVNVLGGFGVLNADGEWNDSRESLFSELIIQYGKLLDKPEYIERGYAALKASFVMMYCTENPQTKQQWEKVHPFFASEDYGFMMENYGHGGRTNPAGEGMGEFTIYDWGNGAAAEAYNRILDKFGKIE
;
A
#
# COMPACT_ATOMS: atom_id res chain seq x y z
N LEU A 1 8.89 11.60 -14.67
CA LEU A 1 9.62 10.93 -15.74
C LEU A 1 8.67 10.32 -16.78
N LEU A 2 7.62 9.56 -16.37
CA LEU A 2 6.69 8.95 -17.31
C LEU A 2 5.97 9.99 -18.19
N GLU A 3 5.50 11.10 -17.61
CA GLU A 3 4.90 12.19 -18.37
C GLU A 3 5.92 12.90 -19.29
N CYS A 4 7.17 13.05 -18.85
CA CYS A 4 8.22 13.59 -19.72
C CYS A 4 8.43 12.68 -20.94
N TYR A 5 8.44 11.37 -20.74
CA TYR A 5 8.49 10.41 -21.85
C TYR A 5 7.31 10.56 -22.81
N ARG A 6 6.08 10.67 -22.28
CA ARG A 6 4.86 10.82 -23.11
C ARG A 6 4.89 12.09 -23.94
N LEU A 7 5.39 13.18 -23.38
CA LEU A 7 5.46 14.49 -24.06
C LEU A 7 6.60 14.58 -25.08
N THR A 8 7.74 13.93 -24.81
CA THR A 8 8.96 14.11 -25.61
C THR A 8 9.33 12.92 -26.44
N SER A 9 8.79 11.73 -26.16
CA SER A 9 9.20 10.44 -26.69
C SER A 9 10.69 10.10 -26.45
N ASN A 10 11.36 10.83 -25.54
CA ASN A 10 12.74 10.54 -25.17
C ASN A 10 12.80 9.33 -24.24
N LYS A 11 13.40 8.25 -24.73
CA LYS A 11 13.50 6.98 -23.99
C LYS A 11 14.31 7.08 -22.70
N GLU A 12 15.22 8.03 -22.58
CA GLU A 12 15.99 8.22 -21.34
C GLU A 12 15.06 8.46 -20.14
N TYR A 13 13.98 9.23 -20.32
CA TYR A 13 12.99 9.44 -19.25
C TYR A 13 12.29 8.13 -18.84
N LEU A 14 12.00 7.27 -19.81
CA LEU A 14 11.40 5.97 -19.55
C LEU A 14 12.38 5.07 -18.78
N ASP A 15 13.62 4.98 -19.23
CA ASP A 15 14.67 4.14 -18.65
C ASP A 15 15.02 4.58 -17.23
N TYR A 16 15.19 5.88 -16.99
CA TYR A 16 15.42 6.42 -15.65
C TYR A 16 14.21 6.17 -14.73
N GLY A 17 13.02 6.38 -15.25
CA GLY A 17 11.79 6.14 -14.50
C GLY A 17 11.62 4.68 -14.11
N GLN A 18 11.95 3.76 -15.00
CA GLN A 18 11.93 2.33 -14.71
C GLN A 18 12.94 1.96 -13.62
N ARG A 19 14.19 2.43 -13.69
CA ARG A 19 15.21 2.17 -12.66
C ARG A 19 14.76 2.66 -11.29
N THR A 20 14.20 3.87 -11.22
CA THR A 20 13.65 4.41 -9.96
C THR A 20 12.50 3.54 -9.45
N LEU A 21 11.67 3.04 -10.36
CA LEU A 21 10.58 2.14 -10.01
C LEU A 21 11.11 0.79 -9.51
N ASP A 22 12.14 0.23 -10.15
CA ASP A 22 12.77 -1.02 -9.70
C ASP A 22 13.32 -0.87 -8.27
N GLU A 23 13.97 0.27 -7.95
CA GLU A 23 14.44 0.55 -6.59
C GLU A 23 13.27 0.64 -5.58
N LEU A 24 12.17 1.31 -5.94
CA LEU A 24 10.97 1.34 -5.11
C LEU A 24 10.42 -0.08 -4.89
N LEU A 25 10.31 -0.88 -5.95
CA LEU A 25 9.78 -2.24 -5.87
C LEU A 25 10.66 -3.20 -5.05
N MET A 26 11.95 -2.89 -4.86
CA MET A 26 12.81 -3.64 -3.93
C MET A 26 12.38 -3.49 -2.47
N THR A 27 11.69 -2.41 -2.13
CA THR A 27 11.19 -2.15 -0.76
C THR A 27 9.79 -2.71 -0.52
N GLN A 28 9.12 -3.20 -1.55
CA GLN A 28 7.80 -3.79 -1.43
C GLN A 28 7.83 -5.14 -0.71
N ALA A 29 6.93 -5.34 0.25
CA ALA A 29 6.78 -6.62 0.94
C ALA A 29 6.37 -7.72 -0.06
N SER A 30 7.28 -8.66 -0.30
CA SER A 30 7.10 -9.76 -1.26
C SER A 30 6.71 -11.09 -0.60
N TRP A 31 6.62 -11.13 0.72
CA TRP A 31 6.17 -12.28 1.48
C TRP A 31 5.41 -11.85 2.73
N GLN A 32 4.56 -12.77 3.23
CA GLN A 32 3.80 -12.56 4.44
C GLN A 32 4.52 -13.22 5.62
N PRO A 33 5.01 -12.45 6.60
CA PRO A 33 5.58 -13.05 7.81
C PRO A 33 4.53 -13.87 8.56
N PRO A 34 4.83 -15.12 8.97
CA PRO A 34 3.85 -16.02 9.58
C PRO A 34 3.35 -15.56 10.96
N TYR A 35 4.06 -14.65 11.59
CA TYR A 35 3.71 -14.05 12.87
C TYR A 35 2.88 -12.76 12.75
N MET A 36 2.65 -12.26 11.53
CA MET A 36 1.88 -11.05 11.30
C MET A 36 0.40 -11.38 11.18
N TYR A 37 -0.41 -10.71 12.00
CA TYR A 37 -1.87 -10.88 11.97
C TYR A 37 -2.54 -10.11 10.83
N VAL A 38 -1.91 -9.03 10.39
CA VAL A 38 -2.39 -8.21 9.27
C VAL A 38 -1.68 -8.62 8.00
N ASN A 39 -2.42 -8.67 6.89
CA ASN A 39 -1.80 -8.95 5.60
C ASN A 39 -0.97 -7.74 5.14
N VAL A 40 0.34 -7.92 5.08
CA VAL A 40 1.30 -6.88 4.65
C VAL A 40 1.83 -7.11 3.24
N LEU A 41 1.42 -8.20 2.59
CA LEU A 41 1.90 -8.56 1.26
C LEU A 41 1.55 -7.47 0.24
N GLY A 42 2.54 -6.98 -0.47
CA GLY A 42 2.40 -5.91 -1.46
C GLY A 42 2.55 -4.50 -0.89
N GLY A 43 2.62 -4.36 0.45
CA GLY A 43 2.78 -3.08 1.11
C GLY A 43 4.19 -2.50 1.04
N PHE A 44 4.29 -1.21 1.30
CA PHE A 44 5.55 -0.48 1.45
C PHE A 44 5.59 0.14 2.84
N GLY A 45 6.73 0.08 3.51
CA GLY A 45 6.93 0.75 4.78
C GLY A 45 7.25 2.24 4.61
N VAL A 46 6.92 3.04 5.62
CA VAL A 46 7.31 4.45 5.66
C VAL A 46 8.81 4.53 5.91
N LEU A 47 9.53 5.28 5.07
CA LEU A 47 10.97 5.57 5.22
C LEU A 47 11.87 4.32 5.33
N ASN A 48 11.40 3.14 4.94
CA ASN A 48 12.11 1.87 5.13
C ASN A 48 12.58 1.65 6.59
N ALA A 49 11.81 2.15 7.55
CA ALA A 49 12.13 1.98 8.96
C ALA A 49 11.83 0.56 9.43
N ASP A 50 12.64 0.06 10.34
CA ASP A 50 12.43 -1.25 10.95
C ASP A 50 11.06 -1.32 11.63
N GLY A 51 10.29 -2.35 11.30
CA GLY A 51 8.97 -2.59 11.88
C GLY A 51 7.82 -1.85 11.21
N GLU A 52 8.06 -1.12 10.15
CA GLU A 52 7.02 -0.56 9.30
C GLU A 52 6.75 -1.48 8.12
N TRP A 53 5.50 -1.93 8.01
CA TRP A 53 5.13 -2.96 7.05
C TRP A 53 4.21 -2.46 5.95
N ASN A 54 3.43 -1.42 6.23
CA ASN A 54 2.38 -0.97 5.32
C ASN A 54 2.00 0.48 5.60
N ASP A 55 1.86 1.27 4.57
CA ASP A 55 1.44 2.67 4.62
C ASP A 55 0.28 2.90 3.65
N SER A 56 -0.80 3.50 4.11
CA SER A 56 -1.99 3.72 3.27
C SER A 56 -1.71 4.61 2.05
N ARG A 57 -0.71 5.46 2.11
CA ARG A 57 -0.29 6.34 1.00
C ARG A 57 0.40 5.60 -0.14
N GLU A 58 0.80 4.35 0.07
CA GLU A 58 1.43 3.52 -0.98
C GLU A 58 0.51 3.29 -2.17
N SER A 59 -0.81 3.43 -1.97
CA SER A 59 -1.79 3.44 -3.05
C SER A 59 -1.46 4.44 -4.15
N LEU A 60 -0.78 5.56 -3.83
CA LEU A 60 -0.35 6.56 -4.81
C LEU A 60 0.66 6.00 -5.83
N PHE A 61 1.42 4.97 -5.45
CA PHE A 61 2.35 4.30 -6.35
C PHE A 61 1.67 3.30 -7.28
N SER A 62 0.52 2.75 -6.87
CA SER A 62 -0.16 1.64 -7.54
C SER A 62 -0.45 1.95 -9.01
N GLU A 63 -1.05 3.11 -9.30
CA GLU A 63 -1.34 3.51 -10.67
C GLU A 63 -0.08 3.62 -11.53
N LEU A 64 0.98 4.23 -10.98
CA LEU A 64 2.24 4.41 -11.68
C LEU A 64 2.90 3.07 -12.02
N ILE A 65 2.92 2.15 -11.06
CA ILE A 65 3.48 0.80 -11.24
C ILE A 65 2.74 0.07 -12.35
N ILE A 66 1.39 0.09 -12.35
CA ILE A 66 0.56 -0.52 -13.39
C ILE A 66 0.82 0.12 -14.75
N GLN A 67 0.95 1.45 -14.82
CA GLN A 67 1.24 2.16 -16.07
C GLN A 67 2.57 1.73 -16.70
N TYR A 68 3.62 1.63 -15.89
CA TYR A 68 4.91 1.10 -16.36
C TYR A 68 4.79 -0.36 -16.80
N GLY A 69 4.06 -1.18 -16.05
CA GLY A 69 3.82 -2.58 -16.40
C GLY A 69 3.16 -2.74 -17.76
N LYS A 70 2.14 -1.94 -18.04
CA LYS A 70 1.44 -1.94 -19.34
C LYS A 70 2.33 -1.39 -20.46
N LEU A 71 3.08 -0.33 -20.21
CA LEU A 71 3.92 0.32 -21.21
C LEU A 71 5.13 -0.55 -21.62
N LEU A 72 5.69 -1.29 -20.66
CA LEU A 72 6.90 -2.11 -20.85
C LEU A 72 6.59 -3.58 -21.08
N ASP A 73 5.31 -3.97 -21.14
CA ASP A 73 4.85 -5.36 -21.22
C ASP A 73 5.44 -6.23 -20.10
N LYS A 74 5.35 -5.71 -18.84
CA LYS A 74 5.84 -6.38 -17.62
C LYS A 74 4.67 -6.74 -16.72
N PRO A 75 4.11 -7.95 -16.82
CA PRO A 75 2.98 -8.37 -16.02
C PRO A 75 3.26 -8.34 -14.50
N GLU A 76 4.48 -8.62 -14.09
CA GLU A 76 4.87 -8.55 -12.69
C GLU A 76 4.74 -7.15 -12.08
N TYR A 77 4.91 -6.09 -12.85
CA TYR A 77 4.66 -4.73 -12.37
C TYR A 77 3.15 -4.49 -12.18
N ILE A 78 2.34 -5.02 -13.10
CA ILE A 78 0.88 -4.89 -13.00
C ILE A 78 0.38 -5.58 -11.72
N GLU A 79 0.82 -6.82 -11.47
CA GLU A 79 0.50 -7.56 -10.26
C GLU A 79 0.95 -6.83 -8.99
N ARG A 80 2.17 -6.30 -8.98
CA ARG A 80 2.72 -5.53 -7.86
C ARG A 80 1.98 -4.23 -7.60
N GLY A 81 1.54 -3.54 -8.65
CA GLY A 81 0.72 -2.34 -8.51
C GLY A 81 -0.64 -2.63 -7.89
N TYR A 82 -1.31 -3.68 -8.31
CA TYR A 82 -2.56 -4.11 -7.67
C TYR A 82 -2.35 -4.62 -6.24
N ALA A 83 -1.23 -5.30 -5.96
CA ALA A 83 -0.90 -5.72 -4.61
C ALA A 83 -0.71 -4.52 -3.67
N ALA A 84 -0.03 -3.47 -4.12
CA ALA A 84 0.13 -2.22 -3.37
C ALA A 84 -1.21 -1.55 -3.06
N LEU A 85 -2.11 -1.49 -4.04
CA LEU A 85 -3.45 -0.96 -3.83
C LEU A 85 -4.23 -1.77 -2.79
N LYS A 86 -4.21 -3.10 -2.90
CA LYS A 86 -4.89 -4.00 -1.95
C LYS A 86 -4.30 -3.86 -0.54
N ALA A 87 -2.98 -3.75 -0.42
CA ALA A 87 -2.32 -3.57 0.86
C ALA A 87 -2.75 -2.28 1.56
N SER A 88 -2.95 -1.17 0.82
CA SER A 88 -3.46 0.08 1.39
C SER A 88 -4.83 -0.11 2.06
N PHE A 89 -5.72 -0.91 1.47
CA PHE A 89 -7.06 -1.14 2.02
C PHE A 89 -7.08 -2.06 3.25
N VAL A 90 -5.98 -2.75 3.56
CA VAL A 90 -5.86 -3.52 4.81
C VAL A 90 -5.95 -2.62 6.04
N MET A 91 -5.61 -1.34 5.92
CA MET A 91 -5.72 -0.37 7.00
C MET A 91 -7.11 0.24 7.16
N MET A 92 -8.07 -0.17 6.36
CA MET A 92 -9.43 0.32 6.46
C MET A 92 -10.19 -0.38 7.60
N TYR A 93 -10.81 0.43 8.47
CA TYR A 93 -11.71 -0.06 9.50
C TYR A 93 -13.05 -0.46 8.87
N CYS A 94 -13.34 -1.77 8.83
CA CYS A 94 -14.59 -2.28 8.28
C CYS A 94 -14.83 -3.74 8.70
N THR A 95 -16.04 -4.22 8.50
CA THR A 95 -16.45 -5.60 8.85
C THR A 95 -15.79 -6.65 7.97
N GLU A 96 -15.44 -6.31 6.75
CA GLU A 96 -14.79 -7.19 5.77
C GLU A 96 -13.34 -7.50 6.11
N ASN A 97 -12.73 -6.69 6.99
CA ASN A 97 -11.38 -6.87 7.51
C ASN A 97 -11.41 -7.25 9.00
N PRO A 98 -11.88 -8.44 9.39
CA PRO A 98 -12.16 -8.77 10.79
C PRO A 98 -10.91 -8.72 11.69
N GLN A 99 -9.74 -9.10 11.18
CA GLN A 99 -8.50 -9.04 11.94
C GLN A 99 -8.06 -7.60 12.18
N THR A 100 -8.12 -6.78 11.15
CA THR A 100 -7.83 -5.36 11.22
C THR A 100 -8.81 -4.66 12.15
N LYS A 101 -10.12 -4.93 11.99
CA LYS A 101 -11.16 -4.40 12.87
C LYS A 101 -10.90 -4.73 14.35
N GLN A 102 -10.57 -5.98 14.66
CA GLN A 102 -10.29 -6.40 16.03
C GLN A 102 -9.08 -5.66 16.62
N GLN A 103 -8.03 -5.45 15.85
CA GLN A 103 -6.87 -4.70 16.31
C GLN A 103 -7.20 -3.22 16.53
N TRP A 104 -7.97 -2.61 15.62
CA TRP A 104 -8.41 -1.25 15.76
C TRP A 104 -9.21 -1.03 17.04
N GLU A 105 -10.22 -1.85 17.28
CA GLU A 105 -11.06 -1.75 18.47
C GLU A 105 -10.28 -1.98 19.75
N LYS A 106 -9.24 -2.79 19.72
CA LYS A 106 -8.35 -3.01 20.87
C LYS A 106 -7.45 -1.81 21.17
N VAL A 107 -6.90 -1.18 20.14
CA VAL A 107 -5.96 -0.06 20.25
C VAL A 107 -6.72 1.27 20.37
N HIS A 108 -7.86 1.36 19.71
CA HIS A 108 -8.70 2.55 19.64
C HIS A 108 -10.16 2.22 19.98
N PRO A 109 -10.48 1.99 21.25
CA PRO A 109 -11.80 1.49 21.68
C PRO A 109 -12.94 2.50 21.47
N PHE A 110 -12.66 3.69 20.97
CA PHE A 110 -13.66 4.71 20.62
C PHE A 110 -14.19 4.58 19.18
N PHE A 111 -13.61 3.72 18.36
CA PHE A 111 -14.15 3.43 17.03
C PHE A 111 -15.41 2.58 17.10
N ALA A 112 -16.38 2.94 16.28
CA ALA A 112 -17.68 2.27 16.18
C ALA A 112 -18.09 2.08 14.69
N SER A 113 -19.27 1.53 14.46
CA SER A 113 -19.74 1.25 13.09
C SER A 113 -19.86 2.48 12.19
N GLU A 114 -20.09 3.65 12.76
CA GLU A 114 -20.13 4.93 12.06
C GLU A 114 -18.77 5.36 11.51
N ASP A 115 -17.68 4.78 12.01
CA ASP A 115 -16.31 5.03 11.56
C ASP A 115 -15.85 4.05 10.46
N TYR A 116 -16.73 3.16 10.01
CA TYR A 116 -16.40 2.24 8.92
C TYR A 116 -16.00 2.99 7.65
N GLY A 117 -14.90 2.56 7.06
CA GLY A 117 -14.27 3.21 5.91
C GLY A 117 -13.13 4.15 6.29
N PHE A 118 -12.97 4.45 7.60
CA PHE A 118 -11.80 5.20 8.05
C PHE A 118 -10.52 4.40 7.78
N MET A 119 -9.51 5.07 7.25
CA MET A 119 -8.24 4.44 6.89
C MET A 119 -7.11 5.01 7.72
N MET A 120 -6.40 4.16 8.41
CA MET A 120 -5.22 4.54 9.18
C MET A 120 -4.05 4.90 8.29
N GLU A 121 -3.13 5.68 8.82
CA GLU A 121 -1.92 6.07 8.10
C GLU A 121 -1.04 4.86 7.78
N ASN A 122 -0.66 4.10 8.79
CA ASN A 122 0.22 2.96 8.60
C ASN A 122 0.00 1.84 9.63
N TYR A 123 0.58 0.69 9.34
CA TYR A 123 0.66 -0.45 10.23
C TYR A 123 2.12 -0.82 10.50
N GLY A 124 2.43 -1.04 11.77
CA GLY A 124 3.77 -1.43 12.22
C GLY A 124 4.63 -0.26 12.68
N HIS A 125 4.10 0.95 12.69
CA HIS A 125 4.84 2.11 13.20
C HIS A 125 5.19 1.92 14.68
N GLY A 126 6.49 2.02 14.99
CA GLY A 126 6.99 1.84 16.34
C GLY A 126 7.55 0.44 16.64
N GLY A 127 7.44 -0.51 15.72
CA GLY A 127 8.18 -1.78 15.75
C GLY A 127 8.06 -2.59 17.04
N ARG A 128 6.93 -2.48 17.75
CA ARG A 128 6.74 -3.24 18.99
C ARG A 128 6.56 -4.72 18.68
N THR A 129 7.52 -5.49 19.10
CA THR A 129 7.36 -6.94 19.23
C THR A 129 6.88 -7.27 20.64
N ASN A 130 5.97 -8.26 20.76
CA ASN A 130 5.69 -8.83 22.06
C ASN A 130 6.93 -9.60 22.57
N PRO A 131 6.95 -10.05 23.86
CA PRO A 131 8.07 -10.82 24.42
C PRO A 131 8.39 -12.13 23.67
N ALA A 132 7.47 -12.63 22.85
CA ALA A 132 7.68 -13.80 22.00
C ALA A 132 8.30 -13.45 20.63
N GLY A 133 8.61 -12.17 20.36
CA GLY A 133 9.16 -11.71 19.09
C GLY A 133 8.13 -11.59 17.97
N GLU A 134 6.85 -11.74 18.27
CA GLU A 134 5.78 -11.57 17.31
C GLU A 134 5.56 -10.07 17.07
N GLY A 135 5.60 -9.67 15.81
CA GLY A 135 5.39 -8.29 15.41
C GLY A 135 3.97 -7.84 15.75
N MET A 136 3.83 -7.13 16.85
CA MET A 136 2.60 -6.42 17.18
C MET A 136 2.68 -5.03 16.56
N GLY A 137 2.31 -4.93 15.28
CA GLY A 137 2.13 -3.64 14.68
C GLY A 137 1.00 -2.88 15.34
N GLU A 138 1.15 -1.59 15.47
CA GLU A 138 0.09 -0.69 15.88
C GLU A 138 -0.37 0.13 14.67
N PHE A 139 -1.65 0.42 14.60
CA PHE A 139 -2.17 1.36 13.63
C PHE A 139 -1.96 2.79 14.10
N THR A 140 -1.49 3.64 13.23
CA THR A 140 -1.37 5.07 13.49
C THR A 140 -2.65 5.80 13.09
N ILE A 141 -3.17 6.65 14.00
CA ILE A 141 -4.53 7.22 13.93
C ILE A 141 -4.70 8.32 12.85
N TYR A 142 -3.67 8.76 12.17
CA TYR A 142 -3.79 9.82 11.19
C TYR A 142 -4.52 9.36 9.92
N ASP A 143 -5.38 10.23 9.40
CA ASP A 143 -6.26 9.97 8.26
C ASP A 143 -5.65 10.27 6.88
N TRP A 144 -4.35 10.42 6.80
CA TRP A 144 -3.66 10.82 5.57
C TRP A 144 -3.87 9.85 4.40
N GLY A 145 -4.19 8.61 4.69
CA GLY A 145 -4.42 7.59 3.69
C GLY A 145 -5.80 7.61 3.02
N ASN A 146 -6.81 8.20 3.66
CA ASN A 146 -8.19 8.14 3.17
C ASN A 146 -8.35 8.71 1.76
N GLY A 147 -7.86 9.93 1.54
CA GLY A 147 -7.91 10.56 0.23
C GLY A 147 -7.04 9.85 -0.81
N ALA A 148 -5.85 9.44 -0.41
CA ALA A 148 -4.89 8.78 -1.30
C ALA A 148 -5.43 7.45 -1.84
N ALA A 149 -5.98 6.60 -0.99
CA ALA A 149 -6.52 5.30 -1.39
C ALA A 149 -7.77 5.45 -2.27
N ALA A 150 -8.68 6.36 -1.92
CA ALA A 150 -9.88 6.63 -2.72
C ALA A 150 -9.52 7.19 -4.11
N GLU A 151 -8.58 8.12 -4.18
CA GLU A 151 -8.09 8.67 -5.45
C GLU A 151 -7.44 7.58 -6.30
N ALA A 152 -6.51 6.81 -5.74
CA ALA A 152 -5.82 5.75 -6.47
C ALA A 152 -6.79 4.70 -7.00
N TYR A 153 -7.75 4.26 -6.20
CA TYR A 153 -8.78 3.31 -6.61
C TYR A 153 -9.58 3.82 -7.81
N ASN A 154 -10.10 5.05 -7.71
CA ASN A 154 -10.91 5.62 -8.80
C ASN A 154 -10.10 5.83 -10.08
N ARG A 155 -8.85 6.31 -9.97
CA ARG A 155 -7.97 6.51 -11.14
C ARG A 155 -7.61 5.19 -11.83
N ILE A 156 -7.38 4.13 -11.06
CA ILE A 156 -7.10 2.80 -11.59
C ILE A 156 -8.35 2.22 -12.24
N LEU A 157 -9.52 2.36 -11.61
CA LEU A 157 -10.80 1.91 -12.17
C LEU A 157 -11.10 2.60 -13.51
N ASP A 158 -10.93 3.92 -13.56
CA ASP A 158 -11.19 4.72 -14.78
C ASP A 158 -10.22 4.36 -15.92
N LYS A 159 -8.93 4.14 -15.61
CA LYS A 159 -7.91 3.90 -16.63
C LYS A 159 -7.82 2.46 -17.09
N PHE A 160 -8.03 1.51 -16.18
CA PHE A 160 -7.76 0.10 -16.44
C PHE A 160 -8.98 -0.82 -16.30
N GLY A 161 -10.10 -0.28 -15.86
CA GLY A 161 -11.34 -1.00 -15.66
C GLY A 161 -11.40 -1.70 -14.29
N LYS A 162 -12.28 -2.71 -14.20
CA LYS A 162 -12.57 -3.39 -12.93
C LYS A 162 -11.31 -3.96 -12.28
N ILE A 163 -11.19 -3.72 -10.98
CA ILE A 163 -10.15 -4.28 -10.11
C ILE A 163 -10.68 -5.60 -9.56
N GLU A 164 -10.01 -6.71 -9.86
CA GLU A 164 -10.33 -8.05 -9.39
C GLU A 164 -9.58 -8.41 -8.09
#